data_8034cb59aa2d1a32f0dc3a9155b6e98f
#
_entry.id   8034cb59aa2d1a32f0dc3a9155b6e98f
#
_cell.length_a   1.000
_cell.length_b   1.000
_cell.length_c   1.000
_cell.angle_alpha   90.00
_cell.angle_beta   90.00
_cell.angle_gamma   90.00
#
_symmetry.space_group_name_H-M   'P 1'
#
loop_
_entity.id
_entity.type
_entity.pdbx_description
1 polymer ?
#
loop_
_entity_poly.entity_id
_entity_poly.type
_entity_poly.pdbx_seq_one_letter_code
_entity_poly.pdbx_strand_id
1 'polypeptide(L)'
;MIFDETPDKYKLNAVSDAPDIRDLSYQPALIPLKDEIEPPRDLVILDQGSEGACTGFGLAATINFLNQFKRKPTRVSARMIYEMARKFDEWDGDEYSGSSCRGAMRGWQNMGVCDDELWPYSVNDNSELTIQQSKNARQNTPGAYYRLTHRVEDFHAALNEVGVLYVSALVHEGWYKSNIKNGEIPYRNKTKGGHAFAVVGYNDRGFYVQNSWGKDWGENGIALWTYEDWRENISDGWVARLAVPVPQLWASRSFRGESLQDDGSKTEFGLFKSPKRYEIKGHFVHIDDGKFHTKGKYFSSLNDVKETGDLLKTSDKYKHILLYAHGGLNSPQASAERIAAMKSIFMENGIYPYHFMYDTGLLEELKDIIFKRSTDGPKRAEGLWDNIVERWDIAVENTTRSAGRAFWREMKRGATSPFEDVGAGSATLTALLGGLDSNIKVHIVGHSTGGILMAHLLERLAQIKPTLRIASCSLMAPACTVDYFNTYYRQMLKTGINNFGIDQMTIYNLTDKLEKDDTVTPAYRKSLLYLVSNAFEEERGEAILGMENYSNEISENKLEIVYSHDDSRKESRTESVVHGGFDNDPKTMNDILKRILDVKIDPETLFTKKNLDY
;
A
#
# COMPACT_ATOMS: atom_id res chain seq x y z
N MET A 1 -13.69 36.93 -38.36
CA MET A 1 -14.50 36.58 -37.17
C MET A 1 -13.57 35.84 -36.24
N ILE A 2 -13.06 36.53 -35.26
CA ILE A 2 -12.25 35.93 -34.18
C ILE A 2 -13.28 35.26 -33.28
N PHE A 3 -13.33 33.94 -33.29
CA PHE A 3 -14.11 33.20 -32.30
C PHE A 3 -13.51 33.52 -30.93
N ASP A 4 -14.25 34.26 -30.14
CA ASP A 4 -14.02 34.47 -28.71
C ASP A 4 -13.89 33.09 -28.08
N GLU A 5 -12.67 32.71 -27.65
CA GLU A 5 -12.48 31.44 -26.93
C GLU A 5 -13.28 31.55 -25.64
N THR A 6 -14.40 30.86 -25.62
CA THR A 6 -15.34 30.87 -24.50
C THR A 6 -14.65 30.50 -23.18
N PRO A 7 -15.04 31.15 -22.09
CA PRO A 7 -14.52 30.92 -20.73
C PRO A 7 -14.56 29.47 -20.25
N ASP A 8 -15.30 28.61 -20.91
CA ASP A 8 -15.58 27.22 -20.54
C ASP A 8 -14.52 26.19 -21.02
N LYS A 9 -13.46 26.62 -21.68
CA LYS A 9 -12.41 25.69 -22.15
C LYS A 9 -11.69 24.99 -21.01
N TYR A 10 -11.43 25.69 -19.92
CA TYR A 10 -10.67 25.15 -18.78
C TYR A 10 -11.59 24.84 -17.60
N LYS A 11 -11.55 23.60 -17.09
CA LYS A 11 -12.29 23.22 -15.90
C LYS A 11 -11.58 23.72 -14.64
N LEU A 12 -12.33 24.42 -13.79
CA LEU A 12 -11.87 25.05 -12.56
C LEU A 12 -12.37 24.24 -11.35
N ASN A 13 -11.77 23.09 -11.12
CA ASN A 13 -12.22 22.07 -10.15
C ASN A 13 -11.12 21.57 -9.20
N ALA A 14 -10.09 22.37 -8.99
CA ALA A 14 -9.22 22.17 -7.83
C ALA A 14 -10.02 22.44 -6.55
N VAL A 15 -9.87 21.56 -5.57
CA VAL A 15 -10.55 21.68 -4.28
C VAL A 15 -9.52 22.04 -3.21
N SER A 16 -9.89 22.97 -2.32
CA SER A 16 -9.03 23.36 -1.20
C SER A 16 -8.79 22.18 -0.25
N ASP A 17 -7.57 22.06 0.23
CA ASP A 17 -7.15 21.03 1.18
C ASP A 17 -7.87 21.19 2.53
N ALA A 18 -8.54 20.16 3.02
CA ALA A 18 -9.05 20.15 4.38
C ALA A 18 -7.89 20.24 5.41
N PRO A 19 -8.06 20.88 6.57
CA PRO A 19 -7.02 20.90 7.60
C PRO A 19 -6.57 19.48 8.00
N ASP A 20 -5.26 19.21 8.00
CA ASP A 20 -4.69 17.93 8.42
C ASP A 20 -3.51 18.16 9.36
N ILE A 21 -3.56 17.60 10.56
CA ILE A 21 -2.51 17.74 11.59
C ILE A 21 -1.18 17.10 11.18
N ARG A 22 -1.18 16.26 10.14
CA ARG A 22 0.02 15.61 9.58
C ARG A 22 0.78 16.51 8.58
N ASP A 23 0.19 17.64 8.18
CA ASP A 23 0.88 18.59 7.32
C ASP A 23 2.00 19.28 8.10
N LEU A 24 3.21 19.14 7.63
CA LEU A 24 4.36 19.85 8.19
C LEU A 24 4.31 21.31 7.76
N SER A 25 4.21 22.22 8.72
CA SER A 25 4.23 23.66 8.44
C SER A 25 5.63 24.11 8.01
N TYR A 26 5.68 24.97 6.99
CA TYR A 26 6.91 25.62 6.58
C TYR A 26 7.42 26.54 7.70
N GLN A 27 8.73 26.45 7.97
CA GLN A 27 9.43 27.33 8.91
C GLN A 27 10.46 28.11 8.08
N PRO A 28 10.26 29.43 7.87
CA PRO A 28 11.17 30.23 7.09
C PRO A 28 12.55 30.33 7.76
N ALA A 29 13.60 30.21 6.97
CA ALA A 29 14.95 30.51 7.42
C ALA A 29 15.12 32.02 7.59
N LEU A 30 15.95 32.43 8.55
CA LEU A 30 16.32 33.84 8.74
C LEU A 30 17.34 34.26 7.65
N ILE A 31 16.84 34.57 6.47
CA ILE A 31 17.63 35.06 5.33
C ILE A 31 17.15 36.45 4.91
N PRO A 32 18.02 37.31 4.40
CA PRO A 32 17.60 38.56 3.77
C PRO A 32 16.69 38.25 2.57
N LEU A 33 15.52 38.85 2.53
CA LEU A 33 14.62 38.73 1.39
C LEU A 33 15.03 39.73 0.30
N LYS A 34 14.92 39.34 -0.94
CA LYS A 34 15.05 40.23 -2.09
C LYS A 34 13.80 41.10 -2.18
N ASP A 35 13.93 42.31 -2.68
CA ASP A 35 12.79 43.20 -2.91
C ASP A 35 11.88 42.64 -4.01
N GLU A 36 12.44 41.97 -5.01
CA GLU A 36 11.73 41.31 -6.10
C GLU A 36 12.47 40.06 -6.59
N ILE A 37 11.72 39.12 -7.17
CA ILE A 37 12.22 37.95 -7.88
C ILE A 37 11.49 37.87 -9.21
N GLU A 38 12.22 38.16 -10.30
CA GLU A 38 11.70 38.03 -11.65
C GLU A 38 11.58 36.55 -12.08
N PRO A 39 10.52 36.18 -12.83
CA PRO A 39 10.38 34.83 -13.37
C PRO A 39 11.55 34.49 -14.32
N PRO A 40 12.10 33.26 -14.26
CA PRO A 40 13.07 32.80 -15.26
C PRO A 40 12.49 32.83 -16.68
N ARG A 41 13.32 33.18 -17.67
CA ARG A 41 12.86 33.31 -19.08
C ARG A 41 12.57 31.98 -19.76
N ASP A 42 13.20 30.88 -19.33
CA ASP A 42 13.18 29.58 -20.00
C ASP A 42 12.24 28.59 -19.30
N LEU A 43 11.11 29.07 -18.75
CA LEU A 43 10.11 28.23 -18.09
C LEU A 43 9.38 27.34 -19.09
N VAL A 44 9.13 26.09 -18.67
CA VAL A 44 8.34 25.12 -19.43
C VAL A 44 6.86 25.41 -19.20
N ILE A 45 6.21 26.11 -20.12
CA ILE A 45 4.79 26.42 -20.05
C ILE A 45 3.98 25.23 -20.60
N LEU A 46 3.03 24.75 -19.80
CA LEU A 46 2.17 23.61 -20.11
C LEU A 46 0.76 24.07 -20.51
N ASP A 47 -0.02 23.19 -21.16
CA ASP A 47 -1.44 23.41 -21.46
C ASP A 47 -2.24 22.17 -21.05
N GLN A 48 -3.15 22.32 -20.08
CA GLN A 48 -4.02 21.25 -19.58
C GLN A 48 -5.23 20.95 -20.48
N GLY A 49 -5.49 21.80 -21.47
CA GLY A 49 -6.66 21.66 -22.33
C GLY A 49 -7.98 21.75 -21.54
N SER A 50 -8.96 20.92 -21.93
CA SER A 50 -10.31 20.93 -21.35
C SER A 50 -10.50 20.00 -20.15
N GLU A 51 -9.49 19.31 -19.70
CA GLU A 51 -9.57 18.40 -18.54
C GLU A 51 -9.31 19.15 -17.23
N GLY A 52 -9.96 18.71 -16.14
CA GLY A 52 -9.77 19.26 -14.80
C GLY A 52 -8.47 18.82 -14.14
N ALA A 53 -7.37 18.88 -14.86
CA ALA A 53 -6.07 18.33 -14.47
C ALA A 53 -5.10 19.39 -13.88
N CYS A 54 -5.59 20.57 -13.51
CA CYS A 54 -4.75 21.70 -13.06
C CYS A 54 -3.83 21.33 -11.88
N THR A 55 -4.25 20.48 -10.95
CA THR A 55 -3.41 20.02 -9.83
C THR A 55 -2.19 19.26 -10.32
N GLY A 56 -2.34 18.39 -11.34
CA GLY A 56 -1.23 17.71 -11.99
C GLY A 56 -0.29 18.67 -12.73
N PHE A 57 -0.84 19.63 -13.43
CA PHE A 57 -0.10 20.60 -14.22
C PHE A 57 0.66 21.62 -13.37
N GLY A 58 0.01 22.16 -12.33
CA GLY A 58 0.67 23.09 -11.39
C GLY A 58 1.85 22.45 -10.67
N LEU A 59 1.70 21.20 -10.22
CA LEU A 59 2.82 20.48 -9.60
C LEU A 59 3.89 20.07 -10.64
N ALA A 60 3.51 19.70 -11.87
CA ALA A 60 4.47 19.42 -12.95
C ALA A 60 5.30 20.66 -13.28
N ALA A 61 4.69 21.85 -13.36
CA ALA A 61 5.40 23.11 -13.55
C ALA A 61 6.40 23.35 -12.41
N THR A 62 5.99 23.14 -11.16
CA THR A 62 6.84 23.26 -9.98
C THR A 62 8.03 22.29 -10.03
N ILE A 63 7.82 21.02 -10.36
CA ILE A 63 8.89 20.02 -10.46
C ILE A 63 9.82 20.32 -11.64
N ASN A 64 9.29 20.73 -12.78
CA ASN A 64 10.08 21.12 -13.96
C ASN A 64 10.98 22.31 -13.64
N PHE A 65 10.47 23.31 -12.90
CA PHE A 65 11.27 24.42 -12.40
C PHE A 65 12.44 23.93 -11.54
N LEU A 66 12.19 23.04 -10.59
CA LEU A 66 13.22 22.47 -9.73
C LEU A 66 14.23 21.59 -10.51
N ASN A 67 13.76 20.89 -11.55
CA ASN A 67 14.60 20.01 -12.38
C ASN A 67 15.57 20.79 -13.29
N GLN A 68 15.29 22.04 -13.66
CA GLN A 68 16.18 22.81 -14.55
C GLN A 68 17.60 22.98 -13.99
N PHE A 69 17.76 22.88 -12.67
CA PHE A 69 19.06 22.95 -12.01
C PHE A 69 19.80 21.60 -11.95
N LYS A 70 19.18 20.50 -12.44
CA LYS A 70 19.83 19.20 -12.53
C LYS A 70 20.82 19.17 -13.71
N ARG A 71 21.84 18.32 -13.61
CA ARG A 71 22.82 18.10 -14.68
C ARG A 71 22.20 17.65 -16.01
N LYS A 72 21.08 16.92 -15.94
CA LYS A 72 20.28 16.49 -17.10
C LYS A 72 18.81 16.76 -16.74
N PRO A 73 18.29 17.95 -17.07
CA PRO A 73 16.91 18.28 -16.80
C PRO A 73 15.97 17.44 -17.67
N THR A 74 14.98 16.80 -17.05
CA THR A 74 13.90 16.11 -17.74
C THR A 74 12.58 16.77 -17.37
N ARG A 75 11.60 16.72 -18.29
CA ARG A 75 10.24 17.13 -18.03
C ARG A 75 9.50 15.97 -17.39
N VAL A 76 8.63 16.28 -16.42
CA VAL A 76 7.84 15.26 -15.74
C VAL A 76 6.41 15.19 -16.29
N SER A 77 5.82 14.01 -16.23
CA SER A 77 4.47 13.73 -16.71
C SER A 77 3.42 14.41 -15.83
N ALA A 78 2.75 15.42 -16.38
CA ALA A 78 1.57 16.02 -15.74
C ALA A 78 0.41 15.02 -15.64
N ARG A 79 0.28 14.09 -16.61
CA ARG A 79 -0.71 13.01 -16.57
C ARG A 79 -0.49 12.13 -15.33
N MET A 80 0.72 11.62 -15.11
CA MET A 80 1.01 10.79 -13.94
C MET A 80 0.68 11.51 -12.64
N ILE A 81 1.08 12.79 -12.51
CA ILE A 81 0.78 13.55 -11.29
C ILE A 81 -0.71 13.66 -11.06
N TYR A 82 -1.49 13.97 -12.10
CA TYR A 82 -2.95 14.10 -11.99
C TYR A 82 -3.63 12.78 -11.63
N GLU A 83 -3.24 11.66 -12.27
CA GLU A 83 -3.78 10.34 -11.93
C GLU A 83 -3.43 9.94 -10.49
N MET A 84 -2.20 10.23 -10.07
CA MET A 84 -1.81 9.95 -8.68
C MET A 84 -2.49 10.91 -7.70
N ALA A 85 -2.75 12.18 -8.08
CA ALA A 85 -3.51 13.08 -7.23
C ALA A 85 -4.90 12.52 -6.90
N ARG A 86 -5.63 12.02 -7.88
CA ARG A 86 -6.95 11.38 -7.72
C ARG A 86 -6.92 10.09 -6.89
N LYS A 87 -5.79 9.37 -6.89
CA LYS A 87 -5.61 8.15 -6.10
C LYS A 87 -5.21 8.42 -4.64
N PHE A 88 -4.74 9.62 -4.32
CA PHE A 88 -4.21 9.99 -3.02
C PHE A 88 -4.92 11.18 -2.36
N ASP A 89 -5.96 11.71 -2.98
CA ASP A 89 -6.82 12.72 -2.35
C ASP A 89 -7.79 12.14 -1.30
N GLU A 90 -8.64 12.99 -0.74
CA GLU A 90 -9.49 12.67 0.40
C GLU A 90 -10.89 12.13 0.02
N TRP A 91 -11.22 12.04 -1.27
CA TRP A 91 -12.56 11.61 -1.71
C TRP A 91 -12.58 10.15 -2.14
N ASP A 92 -13.71 9.49 -1.92
CA ASP A 92 -13.92 8.11 -2.35
C ASP A 92 -14.17 8.01 -3.86
N GLY A 93 -13.68 6.93 -4.47
CA GLY A 93 -13.81 6.70 -5.90
C GLY A 93 -12.82 7.49 -6.75
N ASP A 94 -12.75 7.25 -8.04
CA ASP A 94 -11.90 7.93 -9.02
C ASP A 94 -12.70 8.37 -10.27
N GLU A 95 -14.03 8.28 -10.22
CA GLU A 95 -14.93 8.63 -11.32
C GLU A 95 -15.25 10.14 -11.41
N TYR A 96 -14.57 10.98 -10.62
CA TYR A 96 -14.74 12.45 -10.64
C TYR A 96 -13.58 13.14 -11.34
N SER A 97 -13.76 14.41 -11.67
CA SER A 97 -12.78 15.30 -12.29
C SER A 97 -12.29 16.32 -11.27
N GLY A 98 -10.98 16.57 -11.25
CA GLY A 98 -10.33 17.44 -10.27
C GLY A 98 -9.63 16.66 -9.16
N SER A 99 -8.93 17.36 -8.30
CA SER A 99 -8.28 16.84 -7.09
C SER A 99 -7.82 18.00 -6.19
N SER A 100 -7.09 17.70 -5.12
CA SER A 100 -6.48 18.69 -4.22
C SER A 100 -4.96 18.82 -4.42
N CYS A 101 -4.40 19.94 -3.95
CA CYS A 101 -2.95 20.11 -3.92
C CYS A 101 -2.28 19.06 -3.04
N ARG A 102 -2.86 18.73 -1.89
CA ARG A 102 -2.36 17.67 -1.00
C ARG A 102 -2.40 16.31 -1.69
N GLY A 103 -3.48 15.98 -2.40
CA GLY A 103 -3.58 14.74 -3.18
C GLY A 103 -2.43 14.61 -4.16
N ALA A 104 -2.11 15.68 -4.91
CA ALA A 104 -0.97 15.70 -5.82
C ALA A 104 0.39 15.54 -5.10
N MET A 105 0.59 16.25 -3.97
CA MET A 105 1.81 16.12 -3.16
C MET A 105 1.99 14.72 -2.59
N ARG A 106 0.92 14.11 -2.07
CA ARG A 106 0.92 12.72 -1.58
C ARG A 106 1.17 11.72 -2.70
N GLY A 107 0.55 11.92 -3.86
CA GLY A 107 0.81 11.11 -5.05
C GLY A 107 2.29 11.14 -5.44
N TRP A 108 2.86 12.33 -5.54
CA TRP A 108 4.28 12.51 -5.83
C TRP A 108 5.20 11.89 -4.76
N GLN A 109 4.87 12.06 -3.48
CA GLN A 109 5.65 11.48 -2.38
C GLN A 109 5.66 9.94 -2.42
N ASN A 110 4.52 9.33 -2.69
CA ASN A 110 4.38 7.88 -2.62
C ASN A 110 4.82 7.17 -3.90
N MET A 111 4.64 7.80 -5.06
CA MET A 111 4.85 7.18 -6.36
C MET A 111 6.05 7.74 -7.13
N GLY A 112 6.51 8.95 -6.79
CA GLY A 112 7.38 9.70 -7.67
C GLY A 112 6.61 10.22 -8.89
N VAL A 113 7.33 10.69 -9.90
CA VAL A 113 6.77 11.06 -11.20
C VAL A 113 7.72 10.65 -12.33
N CYS A 114 7.20 10.01 -13.38
CA CYS A 114 7.98 9.62 -14.54
C CYS A 114 8.22 10.80 -15.49
N ASP A 115 9.17 10.61 -16.38
CA ASP A 115 9.45 11.56 -17.46
C ASP A 115 8.23 11.66 -18.38
N ASP A 116 7.96 12.86 -18.91
CA ASP A 116 6.82 13.17 -19.78
C ASP A 116 6.80 12.30 -21.06
N GLU A 117 7.99 11.96 -21.58
CA GLU A 117 8.13 11.07 -22.75
C GLU A 117 7.55 9.66 -22.53
N LEU A 118 7.51 9.18 -21.28
CA LEU A 118 6.99 7.85 -20.94
C LEU A 118 5.48 7.86 -20.71
N TRP A 119 4.92 8.98 -20.33
CA TRP A 119 3.47 9.15 -20.17
C TRP A 119 3.07 10.59 -20.53
N PRO A 120 3.07 10.89 -21.84
CA PRO A 120 2.71 12.22 -22.30
C PRO A 120 1.25 12.51 -22.00
N TYR A 121 0.95 13.78 -21.78
CA TYR A 121 -0.45 14.18 -21.53
C TYR A 121 -1.31 14.09 -22.78
N SER A 122 -2.46 13.44 -22.64
CA SER A 122 -3.57 13.45 -23.58
C SER A 122 -4.87 13.62 -22.83
N VAL A 123 -5.78 14.43 -23.34
CA VAL A 123 -7.10 14.67 -22.73
C VAL A 123 -7.90 13.36 -22.72
N ASN A 124 -8.51 13.03 -21.58
CA ASN A 124 -9.29 11.80 -21.37
C ASN A 124 -8.49 10.50 -21.63
N ASP A 125 -7.20 10.52 -21.38
CA ASP A 125 -6.39 9.30 -21.40
C ASP A 125 -6.76 8.40 -20.20
N ASN A 126 -7.24 7.19 -20.51
CA ASN A 126 -7.61 6.17 -19.51
C ASN A 126 -6.50 5.12 -19.34
N SER A 127 -5.27 5.38 -19.80
CA SER A 127 -4.16 4.45 -19.63
C SER A 127 -3.78 4.34 -18.15
N GLU A 128 -3.39 3.15 -17.73
CA GLU A 128 -2.96 2.87 -16.37
C GLU A 128 -1.43 2.95 -16.23
N LEU A 129 -0.97 3.17 -15.00
CA LEU A 129 0.44 3.25 -14.65
C LEU A 129 1.18 1.93 -14.89
N THR A 130 2.12 1.91 -15.83
CA THR A 130 2.94 0.75 -16.17
C THR A 130 4.14 0.54 -15.22
N ILE A 131 4.75 -0.66 -15.29
CA ILE A 131 5.97 -0.97 -14.53
C ILE A 131 7.13 -0.05 -14.97
N GLN A 132 7.26 0.22 -16.28
CA GLN A 132 8.32 1.10 -16.81
C GLN A 132 8.19 2.52 -16.26
N GLN A 133 7.00 3.10 -16.31
CA GLN A 133 6.70 4.42 -15.74
C GLN A 133 6.97 4.44 -14.24
N SER A 134 6.52 3.43 -13.49
CA SER A 134 6.77 3.32 -12.04
C SER A 134 8.26 3.22 -11.70
N LYS A 135 9.07 2.50 -12.51
CA LYS A 135 10.52 2.42 -12.32
C LYS A 135 11.22 3.76 -12.58
N ASN A 136 10.84 4.47 -13.64
CA ASN A 136 11.38 5.77 -13.98
C ASN A 136 11.00 6.83 -12.93
N ALA A 137 9.76 6.80 -12.45
CA ALA A 137 9.23 7.76 -11.47
C ALA A 137 10.05 7.86 -10.17
N ARG A 138 10.78 6.80 -9.81
CA ARG A 138 11.69 6.79 -8.64
C ARG A 138 12.78 7.86 -8.71
N GLN A 139 13.13 8.31 -9.90
CA GLN A 139 14.19 9.29 -10.12
C GLN A 139 13.73 10.72 -9.80
N ASN A 140 12.43 10.96 -9.75
CA ASN A 140 11.82 12.26 -9.49
C ASN A 140 10.86 12.18 -8.30
N THR A 141 11.40 12.17 -7.08
CA THR A 141 10.64 12.15 -5.83
C THR A 141 10.93 13.42 -5.00
N PRO A 142 10.00 13.88 -4.15
CA PRO A 142 10.27 14.96 -3.22
C PRO A 142 11.24 14.50 -2.13
N GLY A 143 12.16 15.36 -1.73
CA GLY A 143 12.98 15.18 -0.53
C GLY A 143 12.21 15.55 0.71
N ALA A 144 11.64 16.75 0.70
CA ALA A 144 10.74 17.25 1.75
C ALA A 144 9.78 18.26 1.13
N TYR A 145 8.58 18.37 1.72
CA TYR A 145 7.61 19.41 1.37
C TYR A 145 6.87 19.87 2.62
N TYR A 146 6.43 21.12 2.60
CA TYR A 146 5.83 21.81 3.72
C TYR A 146 4.64 22.63 3.24
N ARG A 147 3.62 22.72 4.09
CA ARG A 147 2.50 23.62 3.89
C ARG A 147 2.86 25.04 4.30
N LEU A 148 2.60 26.00 3.43
CA LEU A 148 2.72 27.42 3.71
C LEU A 148 1.51 27.93 4.48
N THR A 149 1.74 28.82 5.43
CA THR A 149 0.65 29.60 6.01
C THR A 149 0.24 30.72 5.04
N HIS A 150 -0.99 31.25 5.15
CA HIS A 150 -1.47 32.34 4.29
C HIS A 150 -0.89 33.69 4.73
N ARG A 151 0.45 33.75 4.85
CA ARG A 151 1.22 34.96 5.17
C ARG A 151 2.12 35.29 4.01
N VAL A 152 2.08 36.55 3.56
CA VAL A 152 2.91 37.02 2.43
C VAL A 152 4.40 36.76 2.69
N GLU A 153 4.82 36.97 3.95
CA GLU A 153 6.22 36.79 4.37
C GLU A 153 6.71 35.35 4.20
N ASP A 154 5.83 34.36 4.49
CA ASP A 154 6.17 32.94 4.32
C ASP A 154 6.32 32.59 2.83
N PHE A 155 5.48 33.15 1.96
CA PHE A 155 5.57 32.99 0.51
C PHE A 155 6.84 33.65 -0.03
N HIS A 156 7.17 34.86 0.40
CA HIS A 156 8.42 35.52 0.03
C HIS A 156 9.64 34.73 0.49
N ALA A 157 9.68 34.29 1.75
CA ALA A 157 10.79 33.49 2.26
C ALA A 157 10.97 32.19 1.48
N ALA A 158 9.88 31.46 1.23
CA ALA A 158 9.94 30.21 0.47
C ALA A 158 10.38 30.42 -1.00
N LEU A 159 9.96 31.50 -1.66
CA LEU A 159 10.45 31.88 -2.99
C LEU A 159 11.94 32.24 -2.98
N ASN A 160 12.43 32.93 -1.96
CA ASN A 160 13.86 33.22 -1.82
C ASN A 160 14.70 31.96 -1.57
N GLU A 161 14.15 30.96 -0.87
CA GLU A 161 14.85 29.69 -0.57
C GLU A 161 14.83 28.70 -1.74
N VAL A 162 13.68 28.58 -2.43
CA VAL A 162 13.42 27.48 -3.38
C VAL A 162 13.17 27.96 -4.80
N GLY A 163 12.68 29.19 -4.97
CA GLY A 163 12.41 29.82 -6.25
C GLY A 163 11.05 29.53 -6.85
N VAL A 164 10.31 28.53 -6.34
CA VAL A 164 8.99 28.14 -6.85
C VAL A 164 8.11 27.59 -5.76
N LEU A 165 6.79 27.89 -5.83
CA LEU A 165 5.76 27.35 -4.95
C LEU A 165 4.68 26.67 -5.77
N TYR A 166 4.04 25.65 -5.21
CA TYR A 166 2.84 25.01 -5.73
C TYR A 166 1.62 25.52 -4.97
N VAL A 167 0.68 26.13 -5.69
CA VAL A 167 -0.39 26.93 -5.08
C VAL A 167 -1.73 26.59 -5.70
N SER A 168 -2.81 26.65 -4.89
CA SER A 168 -4.19 26.72 -5.39
C SER A 168 -4.91 27.98 -4.92
N ALA A 169 -5.85 28.43 -5.73
CA ALA A 169 -6.66 29.59 -5.42
C ALA A 169 -8.05 29.48 -6.05
N LEU A 170 -9.02 30.23 -5.53
CA LEU A 170 -10.24 30.51 -6.22
C LEU A 170 -9.96 31.55 -7.30
N VAL A 171 -10.28 31.24 -8.54
CA VAL A 171 -10.05 32.13 -9.68
C VAL A 171 -11.34 32.71 -10.22
N HIS A 172 -11.25 33.83 -10.90
CA HIS A 172 -12.36 34.63 -11.40
C HIS A 172 -12.16 35.06 -12.86
N GLU A 173 -13.10 35.77 -13.46
CA GLU A 173 -13.03 36.18 -14.87
C GLU A 173 -11.79 37.01 -15.24
N GLY A 174 -11.16 37.67 -14.26
CA GLY A 174 -9.89 38.39 -14.49
C GLY A 174 -8.76 37.50 -14.98
N TRP A 175 -8.81 36.20 -14.69
CA TRP A 175 -7.82 35.21 -15.15
C TRP A 175 -7.97 34.80 -16.62
N TYR A 176 -9.11 35.16 -17.27
CA TYR A 176 -9.29 34.83 -18.68
C TYR A 176 -8.34 35.67 -19.54
N LYS A 177 -7.75 35.01 -20.54
CA LYS A 177 -6.76 35.61 -21.46
C LYS A 177 -7.15 36.98 -21.95
N SER A 178 -8.42 37.16 -22.35
CA SER A 178 -8.99 38.41 -22.86
C SER A 178 -8.99 39.55 -21.83
N ASN A 179 -8.94 39.26 -20.57
CA ASN A 179 -9.02 40.22 -19.47
C ASN A 179 -7.67 40.64 -18.92
N ILE A 180 -6.61 39.85 -19.14
CA ILE A 180 -5.26 40.20 -18.69
C ILE A 180 -4.76 41.44 -19.45
N LYS A 181 -4.25 42.42 -18.70
CA LYS A 181 -3.73 43.66 -19.24
C LYS A 181 -2.33 43.93 -18.71
N ASN A 182 -1.41 44.20 -19.62
CA ASN A 182 0.00 44.51 -19.29
C ASN A 182 0.62 43.41 -18.36
N GLY A 183 0.31 42.12 -18.64
CA GLY A 183 0.79 41.01 -17.83
C GLY A 183 0.18 40.89 -16.43
N GLU A 184 -0.88 41.67 -16.09
CA GLU A 184 -1.50 41.66 -14.77
C GLU A 184 -2.92 41.10 -14.83
N ILE A 185 -3.29 40.26 -13.83
CA ILE A 185 -4.63 39.71 -13.64
C ILE A 185 -5.49 40.76 -12.93
N PRO A 186 -6.48 41.38 -13.58
CA PRO A 186 -7.34 42.37 -12.93
C PRO A 186 -8.29 41.66 -11.93
N TYR A 187 -8.24 42.08 -10.68
CA TYR A 187 -9.10 41.51 -9.62
C TYR A 187 -10.61 41.65 -9.93
N ARG A 188 -11.37 40.60 -9.59
CA ARG A 188 -12.84 40.54 -9.69
C ARG A 188 -13.41 39.79 -8.50
N ASN A 189 -14.43 40.33 -7.85
CA ASN A 189 -15.02 39.79 -6.64
C ASN A 189 -15.75 38.45 -6.80
N LYS A 190 -16.14 38.06 -8.03
CA LYS A 190 -16.94 36.88 -8.27
C LYS A 190 -16.06 35.73 -8.77
N THR A 191 -15.83 34.75 -7.92
CA THR A 191 -15.06 33.55 -8.26
C THR A 191 -15.85 32.59 -9.16
N LYS A 192 -15.15 31.79 -9.95
CA LYS A 192 -15.69 30.78 -10.88
C LYS A 192 -15.39 29.35 -10.43
N GLY A 193 -14.27 29.11 -9.76
CA GLY A 193 -13.88 27.79 -9.25
C GLY A 193 -12.43 27.77 -8.80
N GLY A 194 -11.99 26.62 -8.34
CA GLY A 194 -10.61 26.42 -7.88
C GLY A 194 -9.66 26.05 -9.01
N HIS A 195 -8.43 26.55 -8.93
CA HIS A 195 -7.37 26.31 -9.88
C HIS A 195 -6.02 26.13 -9.18
N ALA A 196 -5.13 25.28 -9.73
CA ALA A 196 -3.80 25.05 -9.19
C ALA A 196 -2.72 25.41 -10.23
N PHE A 197 -1.67 26.05 -9.77
CA PHE A 197 -0.61 26.62 -10.60
C PHE A 197 0.72 26.74 -9.83
N ALA A 198 1.79 27.15 -10.50
CA ALA A 198 3.05 27.49 -9.84
C ALA A 198 3.17 29.00 -9.63
N VAL A 199 3.82 29.40 -8.54
CA VAL A 199 4.26 30.77 -8.28
C VAL A 199 5.78 30.81 -8.40
N VAL A 200 6.30 31.69 -9.26
CA VAL A 200 7.72 31.67 -9.70
C VAL A 200 8.47 32.98 -9.45
N GLY A 201 7.87 33.89 -8.72
CA GLY A 201 8.49 35.16 -8.33
C GLY A 201 7.48 36.12 -7.72
N TYR A 202 7.92 37.33 -7.41
CA TYR A 202 7.10 38.42 -6.86
C TYR A 202 7.78 39.78 -7.09
N ASN A 203 6.98 40.84 -6.99
CA ASN A 203 7.42 42.21 -6.91
C ASN A 203 6.62 42.96 -5.82
N ASP A 204 6.70 44.29 -5.78
CA ASP A 204 5.98 45.13 -4.82
C ASP A 204 4.45 45.09 -4.95
N ARG A 205 3.89 44.56 -6.06
CA ARG A 205 2.45 44.51 -6.34
C ARG A 205 1.82 43.14 -6.19
N GLY A 206 2.60 42.06 -6.30
CA GLY A 206 2.02 40.71 -6.26
C GLY A 206 2.98 39.60 -6.60
N PHE A 207 2.43 38.43 -6.82
CA PHE A 207 3.14 37.20 -7.17
C PHE A 207 3.07 36.95 -8.68
N TYR A 208 4.16 36.46 -9.28
CA TYR A 208 4.16 35.97 -10.66
C TYR A 208 3.71 34.54 -10.73
N VAL A 209 2.58 34.32 -11.40
CA VAL A 209 1.97 33.01 -11.62
C VAL A 209 2.45 32.43 -12.94
N GLN A 210 2.96 31.21 -12.92
CA GLN A 210 3.13 30.36 -14.09
C GLN A 210 1.91 29.47 -14.22
N ASN A 211 1.08 29.73 -15.24
CA ASN A 211 -0.17 29.03 -15.48
C ASN A 211 -0.01 27.83 -16.44
N SER A 212 -1.02 26.97 -16.48
CA SER A 212 -1.12 25.80 -17.35
C SER A 212 -2.16 25.93 -18.46
N TRP A 213 -2.31 27.15 -19.01
CA TRP A 213 -3.23 27.46 -20.11
C TRP A 213 -2.52 27.86 -21.40
N GLY A 214 -1.32 27.33 -21.60
CA GLY A 214 -0.50 27.56 -22.77
C GLY A 214 0.26 28.90 -22.75
N LYS A 215 1.16 29.05 -23.71
CA LYS A 215 2.05 30.24 -23.83
C LYS A 215 1.31 31.53 -24.19
N ASP A 216 0.13 31.40 -24.78
CA ASP A 216 -0.67 32.56 -25.21
C ASP A 216 -1.43 33.21 -24.05
N TRP A 217 -1.45 32.61 -22.86
CA TRP A 217 -2.03 33.20 -21.67
C TRP A 217 -1.04 34.14 -21.00
N GLY A 218 -1.49 35.35 -20.61
CA GLY A 218 -0.61 36.35 -20.02
C GLY A 218 0.57 36.74 -20.91
N GLU A 219 1.73 36.92 -20.33
CA GLU A 219 3.00 37.14 -21.02
C GLU A 219 3.81 35.82 -21.06
N ASN A 220 3.71 35.07 -22.16
CA ASN A 220 4.32 33.75 -22.32
C ASN A 220 3.96 32.75 -21.21
N GLY A 221 2.69 32.67 -20.80
CA GLY A 221 2.19 31.76 -19.77
C GLY A 221 2.36 32.29 -18.35
N ILE A 222 2.76 33.55 -18.17
CA ILE A 222 3.00 34.19 -16.87
C ILE A 222 2.12 35.43 -16.75
N ALA A 223 1.62 35.69 -15.55
CA ALA A 223 0.94 36.95 -15.21
C ALA A 223 1.13 37.28 -13.73
N LEU A 224 1.01 38.57 -13.40
CA LEU A 224 1.07 39.07 -12.04
C LEU A 224 -0.29 38.89 -11.37
N TRP A 225 -0.32 38.21 -10.24
CA TRP A 225 -1.44 38.05 -9.35
C TRP A 225 -1.28 39.00 -8.17
N THR A 226 -2.11 40.03 -8.07
CA THR A 226 -1.94 41.10 -7.10
C THR A 226 -2.08 40.60 -5.66
N TYR A 227 -1.41 41.25 -4.70
CA TYR A 227 -1.56 40.91 -3.27
C TYR A 227 -2.99 41.09 -2.75
N GLU A 228 -3.77 41.98 -3.34
CA GLU A 228 -5.19 42.15 -3.02
C GLU A 228 -5.95 40.87 -3.39
N ASP A 229 -5.82 40.41 -4.64
CA ASP A 229 -6.45 39.18 -5.14
C ASP A 229 -5.94 37.94 -4.40
N TRP A 230 -4.63 37.85 -4.18
CA TRP A 230 -4.02 36.77 -3.43
C TRP A 230 -4.63 36.63 -2.03
N ARG A 231 -4.78 37.72 -1.30
CA ARG A 231 -5.28 37.71 0.08
C ARG A 231 -6.71 37.21 0.16
N GLU A 232 -7.54 37.56 -0.82
CA GLU A 232 -8.95 37.17 -0.84
C GLU A 232 -9.18 35.74 -1.36
N ASN A 233 -8.32 35.23 -2.26
CA ASN A 233 -8.62 34.06 -3.03
C ASN A 233 -7.61 32.88 -2.86
N ILE A 234 -6.52 33.06 -2.12
CA ILE A 234 -5.59 31.96 -1.83
C ILE A 234 -6.29 30.81 -1.10
N SER A 235 -6.10 29.59 -1.57
CA SER A 235 -6.63 28.38 -0.95
C SER A 235 -5.53 27.55 -0.27
N ASP A 236 -4.48 27.19 -1.01
CA ASP A 236 -3.39 26.37 -0.49
C ASP A 236 -2.04 26.81 -1.04
N GLY A 237 -1.00 26.63 -0.23
CA GLY A 237 0.38 26.86 -0.64
C GLY A 237 1.29 25.74 -0.14
N TRP A 238 2.13 25.25 -1.04
CA TRP A 238 3.09 24.19 -0.76
C TRP A 238 4.47 24.55 -1.30
N VAL A 239 5.50 24.25 -0.53
CA VAL A 239 6.90 24.35 -0.94
C VAL A 239 7.55 22.98 -0.86
N ALA A 240 8.33 22.61 -1.89
CA ALA A 240 8.97 21.31 -1.95
C ALA A 240 10.42 21.43 -2.40
N ARG A 241 11.26 20.50 -1.94
CA ARG A 241 12.63 20.30 -2.43
C ARG A 241 12.74 18.90 -3.02
N LEU A 242 13.50 18.77 -4.13
CA LEU A 242 13.73 17.46 -4.74
C LEU A 242 14.61 16.59 -3.83
N ALA A 243 14.34 15.29 -3.82
CA ALA A 243 15.27 14.33 -3.23
C ALA A 243 16.55 14.27 -4.07
N VAL A 244 17.70 14.15 -3.40
CA VAL A 244 18.95 13.81 -4.07
C VAL A 244 18.88 12.31 -4.43
N PRO A 245 18.93 11.93 -5.72
CA PRO A 245 18.94 10.53 -6.09
C PRO A 245 20.29 9.93 -5.70
N VAL A 246 20.30 9.09 -4.67
CA VAL A 246 21.46 8.31 -4.25
C VAL A 246 21.18 6.86 -4.62
N PRO A 247 21.73 6.33 -5.73
CA PRO A 247 21.47 4.96 -6.20
C PRO A 247 21.72 3.89 -5.14
N GLN A 248 22.73 4.10 -4.30
CA GLN A 248 23.06 3.19 -3.18
C GLN A 248 21.98 3.17 -2.11
N LEU A 249 21.25 4.27 -1.89
CA LEU A 249 20.13 4.30 -0.96
C LEU A 249 18.91 3.52 -1.48
N TRP A 250 18.78 3.33 -2.79
CA TRP A 250 17.73 2.54 -3.40
C TRP A 250 18.05 1.04 -3.44
N ALA A 251 19.32 0.70 -3.65
CA ALA A 251 19.79 -0.69 -3.61
C ALA A 251 19.87 -1.23 -2.17
N SER A 252 20.15 -0.36 -1.20
CA SER A 252 20.31 -0.71 0.21
C SER A 252 19.07 -0.50 1.08
N ARG A 253 17.96 0.00 0.53
CA ARG A 253 16.70 0.25 1.24
C ARG A 253 15.64 -0.85 1.06
N SER A 254 16.06 -2.06 1.03
CA SER A 254 15.57 -3.09 1.94
C SER A 254 16.00 -2.75 3.40
N PHE A 255 16.38 -1.49 3.66
CA PHE A 255 16.97 -1.06 4.92
C PHE A 255 15.94 -0.39 5.78
N ARG A 256 15.65 -1.05 6.90
CA ARG A 256 15.37 -0.43 8.18
C ARG A 256 16.19 0.82 8.38
N GLY A 257 15.53 1.88 8.85
CA GLY A 257 16.22 2.98 9.48
C GLY A 257 16.79 2.53 10.83
N GLU A 258 17.97 1.94 10.85
CA GLU A 258 18.80 1.94 12.02
C GLU A 258 19.48 3.31 12.10
N SER A 259 19.03 4.17 13.02
CA SER A 259 19.90 5.18 13.56
C SER A 259 20.87 4.44 14.50
N LEU A 260 22.12 4.37 14.08
CA LEU A 260 23.21 4.02 14.99
C LEU A 260 23.28 5.08 16.09
N GLN A 261 22.66 4.81 17.23
CA GLN A 261 23.07 5.33 18.51
C GLN A 261 23.29 4.15 19.45
N ASP A 262 24.51 4.06 19.93
CA ASP A 262 25.12 3.01 20.69
C ASP A 262 24.80 3.13 22.19
N ASP A 263 23.54 3.42 22.56
CA ASP A 263 23.15 3.58 23.98
C ASP A 263 21.86 2.86 24.37
N GLY A 264 21.33 1.97 23.55
CA GLY A 264 20.20 1.11 23.93
C GLY A 264 18.86 1.84 24.16
N SER A 265 18.74 3.13 23.90
CA SER A 265 17.47 3.86 23.96
C SER A 265 16.81 3.88 22.58
N LYS A 266 15.64 3.25 22.48
CA LYS A 266 14.74 3.40 21.34
C LYS A 266 14.16 4.81 21.37
N THR A 267 14.77 5.76 20.66
CA THR A 267 14.14 7.03 20.40
C THR A 267 13.07 6.85 19.34
N GLU A 268 11.81 7.02 19.69
CA GLU A 268 10.62 7.05 18.85
C GLU A 268 10.61 8.25 17.88
N PHE A 269 11.67 8.48 17.13
CA PHE A 269 11.70 9.41 16.00
C PHE A 269 12.02 8.70 14.68
N GLY A 270 11.74 7.41 14.59
CA GLY A 270 11.62 6.68 13.34
C GLY A 270 10.24 6.97 12.73
N LEU A 271 10.13 7.92 11.83
CA LEU A 271 9.05 7.94 10.85
C LEU A 271 9.07 6.57 10.18
N PHE A 272 8.13 5.70 10.55
CA PHE A 272 7.97 4.36 10.01
C PHE A 272 7.92 4.44 8.49
N LYS A 273 9.00 4.07 7.84
CA LYS A 273 9.12 4.12 6.39
C LYS A 273 8.57 2.85 5.80
N SER A 274 7.24 2.69 5.85
CA SER A 274 6.58 1.60 5.15
C SER A 274 7.00 1.60 3.67
N PRO A 275 7.20 0.41 3.06
CA PRO A 275 7.67 0.30 1.68
C PRO A 275 6.77 1.09 0.74
N LYS A 276 7.36 1.69 -0.26
CA LYS A 276 6.59 2.34 -1.31
C LYS A 276 6.02 1.29 -2.26
N ARG A 277 4.84 1.57 -2.84
CA ARG A 277 4.17 0.65 -3.75
C ARG A 277 5.10 0.13 -4.86
N TYR A 278 5.92 0.98 -5.44
CA TYR A 278 6.83 0.60 -6.52
C TYR A 278 7.92 -0.41 -6.09
N GLU A 279 8.23 -0.51 -4.79
CA GLU A 279 9.20 -1.49 -4.27
C GLU A 279 8.63 -2.90 -4.29
N ILE A 280 7.31 -3.02 -4.21
CA ILE A 280 6.59 -4.30 -4.15
C ILE A 280 5.64 -4.53 -5.33
N LYS A 281 5.49 -3.56 -6.26
CA LYS A 281 4.65 -3.71 -7.46
C LYS A 281 5.04 -4.97 -8.25
N GLY A 282 4.05 -5.74 -8.67
CA GLY A 282 4.22 -7.04 -9.33
C GLY A 282 4.26 -8.22 -8.35
N HIS A 283 4.32 -7.97 -7.04
CA HIS A 283 4.36 -9.02 -6.02
C HIS A 283 3.11 -9.09 -5.14
N PHE A 284 2.08 -8.33 -5.46
CA PHE A 284 0.82 -8.36 -4.72
C PHE A 284 -0.39 -7.98 -5.56
N VAL A 285 -1.53 -8.45 -5.12
CA VAL A 285 -2.85 -7.88 -5.39
C VAL A 285 -3.46 -7.42 -4.07
N HIS A 286 -4.06 -6.23 -4.05
CA HIS A 286 -4.82 -5.74 -2.91
C HIS A 286 -6.31 -5.83 -3.23
N ILE A 287 -7.03 -6.58 -2.41
CA ILE A 287 -8.45 -6.89 -2.57
C ILE A 287 -9.21 -6.38 -1.35
N ASP A 288 -10.28 -5.65 -1.60
CA ASP A 288 -11.18 -5.12 -0.60
C ASP A 288 -12.62 -5.50 -1.01
N ASP A 289 -13.34 -6.13 -0.11
CA ASP A 289 -14.70 -6.66 -0.34
C ASP A 289 -14.87 -7.39 -1.70
N GLY A 290 -13.91 -8.26 -2.03
CA GLY A 290 -13.89 -9.06 -3.25
C GLY A 290 -13.47 -8.30 -4.52
N LYS A 291 -13.20 -7.00 -4.47
CA LYS A 291 -12.82 -6.15 -5.59
C LYS A 291 -11.36 -5.71 -5.50
N PHE A 292 -10.79 -5.26 -6.62
CA PHE A 292 -9.49 -4.60 -6.58
C PHE A 292 -9.59 -3.32 -5.75
N HIS A 293 -8.69 -3.17 -4.78
CA HIS A 293 -8.55 -1.91 -4.04
C HIS A 293 -7.84 -0.89 -4.92
N THR A 294 -8.57 0.08 -5.47
CA THR A 294 -8.09 0.98 -6.53
C THR A 294 -7.48 2.28 -6.02
N LYS A 295 -7.49 2.53 -4.70
CA LYS A 295 -7.04 3.77 -4.08
C LYS A 295 -5.93 3.58 -3.04
N GLY A 296 -5.39 4.72 -2.56
CA GLY A 296 -4.42 4.75 -1.48
C GLY A 296 -3.05 4.22 -1.86
N LYS A 297 -2.22 4.03 -0.86
CA LYS A 297 -0.78 3.73 -1.02
C LYS A 297 -0.50 2.42 -1.75
N TYR A 298 -1.33 1.40 -1.54
CA TYR A 298 -1.14 0.06 -2.09
C TYR A 298 -2.29 -0.35 -3.04
N PHE A 299 -2.74 0.59 -3.86
CA PHE A 299 -3.73 0.29 -4.88
C PHE A 299 -3.23 -0.79 -5.85
N SER A 300 -4.14 -1.58 -6.38
CA SER A 300 -3.86 -2.55 -7.44
C SER A 300 -4.97 -2.59 -8.47
N SER A 301 -4.65 -3.06 -9.67
CA SER A 301 -5.57 -3.19 -10.78
C SER A 301 -5.37 -4.51 -11.51
N LEU A 302 -6.34 -4.89 -12.33
CA LEU A 302 -6.21 -6.05 -13.21
C LEU A 302 -5.02 -5.90 -14.17
N ASN A 303 -4.72 -4.66 -14.58
CA ASN A 303 -3.58 -4.40 -15.46
C ASN A 303 -2.23 -4.70 -14.79
N ASP A 304 -2.06 -4.33 -13.51
CA ASP A 304 -0.86 -4.69 -12.75
C ASP A 304 -0.63 -6.22 -12.73
N VAL A 305 -1.72 -6.98 -12.59
CA VAL A 305 -1.66 -8.45 -12.58
C VAL A 305 -1.32 -9.01 -13.96
N LYS A 306 -1.93 -8.48 -15.02
CA LYS A 306 -1.63 -8.88 -16.42
C LYS A 306 -0.17 -8.62 -16.75
N GLU A 307 0.37 -7.43 -16.45
CA GLU A 307 1.79 -7.11 -16.65
C GLU A 307 2.70 -8.11 -15.94
N THR A 308 2.34 -8.50 -14.72
CA THR A 308 3.08 -9.50 -13.95
C THR A 308 3.00 -10.90 -14.60
N GLY A 309 1.82 -11.31 -15.03
CA GLY A 309 1.63 -12.57 -15.76
C GLY A 309 2.45 -12.63 -17.05
N ASP A 310 2.49 -11.54 -17.82
CA ASP A 310 3.26 -11.47 -19.07
C ASP A 310 4.78 -11.48 -18.81
N LEU A 311 5.25 -10.84 -17.72
CA LEU A 311 6.65 -10.96 -17.29
C LEU A 311 7.02 -12.39 -16.92
N LEU A 312 6.14 -13.12 -16.23
CA LEU A 312 6.39 -14.51 -15.85
C LEU A 312 6.44 -15.45 -17.05
N LYS A 313 5.59 -15.24 -18.07
CA LYS A 313 5.60 -16.02 -19.32
C LYS A 313 6.91 -15.89 -20.09
N THR A 314 7.57 -14.73 -20.02
CA THR A 314 8.77 -14.43 -20.79
C THR A 314 10.08 -14.60 -19.99
N SER A 315 9.99 -14.93 -18.71
CA SER A 315 11.14 -15.03 -17.80
C SER A 315 11.63 -16.46 -17.66
N ASP A 316 12.87 -16.72 -18.05
CA ASP A 316 13.55 -17.99 -17.79
C ASP A 316 14.09 -18.13 -16.35
N LYS A 317 14.03 -17.05 -15.57
CA LYS A 317 14.60 -16.98 -14.23
C LYS A 317 13.83 -17.81 -13.20
N TYR A 318 12.49 -17.81 -13.29
CA TYR A 318 11.65 -18.38 -12.25
C TYR A 318 11.13 -19.76 -12.65
N LYS A 319 11.37 -20.76 -11.80
CA LYS A 319 10.85 -22.12 -11.93
C LYS A 319 9.69 -22.41 -10.99
N HIS A 320 9.46 -21.51 -10.05
CA HIS A 320 8.46 -21.63 -9.00
C HIS A 320 7.68 -20.31 -8.87
N ILE A 321 6.37 -20.40 -8.70
CA ILE A 321 5.52 -19.29 -8.25
C ILE A 321 4.94 -19.63 -6.89
N LEU A 322 5.06 -18.71 -5.95
CA LEU A 322 4.52 -18.83 -4.61
C LEU A 322 3.33 -17.88 -4.45
N LEU A 323 2.14 -18.43 -4.22
CA LEU A 323 0.93 -17.68 -3.85
C LEU A 323 0.85 -17.64 -2.33
N TYR A 324 0.88 -16.45 -1.75
CA TYR A 324 0.94 -16.24 -0.30
C TYR A 324 -0.26 -15.42 0.20
N ALA A 325 -0.92 -15.86 1.28
CA ALA A 325 -1.91 -15.10 2.02
C ALA A 325 -1.52 -14.96 3.49
N HIS A 326 -1.52 -13.73 3.98
CA HIS A 326 -1.30 -13.41 5.39
C HIS A 326 -2.56 -13.64 6.24
N GLY A 327 -2.44 -13.53 7.57
CA GLY A 327 -3.58 -13.54 8.49
C GLY A 327 -4.45 -12.28 8.35
N GLY A 328 -5.76 -12.42 8.53
CA GLY A 328 -6.75 -11.36 8.29
C GLY A 328 -6.71 -10.15 9.24
N LEU A 329 -5.87 -10.18 10.28
CA LEU A 329 -5.66 -9.07 11.21
C LEU A 329 -4.43 -8.21 10.87
N ASN A 330 -3.90 -8.31 9.65
CA ASN A 330 -2.78 -7.50 9.21
C ASN A 330 -3.28 -6.27 8.45
N SER A 331 -2.70 -5.11 8.75
CA SER A 331 -2.93 -3.91 7.96
C SER A 331 -2.27 -4.03 6.58
N PRO A 332 -2.75 -3.27 5.56
CA PRO A 332 -2.09 -3.20 4.26
C PRO A 332 -0.61 -2.80 4.36
N GLN A 333 -0.27 -1.97 5.35
CA GLN A 333 1.12 -1.58 5.62
C GLN A 333 1.97 -2.76 6.11
N ALA A 334 1.51 -3.51 7.10
CA ALA A 334 2.22 -4.70 7.62
C ALA A 334 2.39 -5.77 6.54
N SER A 335 1.38 -5.93 5.68
CA SER A 335 1.44 -6.82 4.52
C SER A 335 2.50 -6.37 3.52
N ALA A 336 2.60 -5.07 3.24
CA ALA A 336 3.61 -4.52 2.35
C ALA A 336 5.03 -4.67 2.91
N GLU A 337 5.23 -4.48 4.21
CA GLU A 337 6.50 -4.70 4.91
C GLU A 337 6.96 -6.16 4.80
N ARG A 338 6.05 -7.11 5.01
CA ARG A 338 6.28 -8.55 4.80
C ARG A 338 6.70 -8.86 3.37
N ILE A 339 5.99 -8.34 2.36
CA ILE A 339 6.33 -8.53 0.95
C ILE A 339 7.74 -8.01 0.67
N ALA A 340 8.07 -6.81 1.12
CA ALA A 340 9.39 -6.21 0.92
C ALA A 340 10.51 -7.03 1.59
N ALA A 341 10.24 -7.59 2.77
CA ALA A 341 11.17 -8.40 3.53
C ALA A 341 11.47 -9.76 2.87
N MET A 342 10.43 -10.41 2.36
CA MET A 342 10.54 -11.80 1.87
C MET A 342 10.93 -11.91 0.41
N LYS A 343 10.51 -10.95 -0.45
CA LYS A 343 10.60 -11.10 -1.90
C LYS A 343 12.01 -11.34 -2.43
N SER A 344 13.03 -10.67 -1.88
CA SER A 344 14.42 -10.79 -2.35
C SER A 344 14.93 -12.21 -2.16
N ILE A 345 14.70 -12.81 -0.99
CA ILE A 345 15.15 -14.16 -0.67
C ILE A 345 14.48 -15.20 -1.60
N PHE A 346 13.18 -15.10 -1.79
CA PHE A 346 12.48 -15.99 -2.74
C PHE A 346 13.00 -15.81 -4.17
N MET A 347 13.16 -14.57 -4.65
CA MET A 347 13.60 -14.29 -6.02
C MET A 347 15.05 -14.72 -6.29
N GLU A 348 15.94 -14.65 -5.31
CA GLU A 348 17.31 -15.16 -5.37
C GLU A 348 17.32 -16.68 -5.52
N ASN A 349 16.36 -17.36 -4.92
CA ASN A 349 16.17 -18.81 -5.04
C ASN A 349 15.30 -19.23 -6.25
N GLY A 350 15.07 -18.37 -7.24
CA GLY A 350 14.30 -18.71 -8.46
C GLY A 350 12.78 -18.87 -8.23
N ILE A 351 12.27 -18.39 -7.10
CA ILE A 351 10.86 -18.42 -6.73
C ILE A 351 10.27 -17.02 -6.92
N TYR A 352 9.14 -16.90 -7.62
CA TYR A 352 8.42 -15.64 -7.74
C TYR A 352 7.31 -15.56 -6.69
N PRO A 353 7.43 -14.74 -5.63
CA PRO A 353 6.40 -14.60 -4.62
C PRO A 353 5.32 -13.63 -5.09
N TYR A 354 4.05 -14.02 -4.91
CA TYR A 354 2.88 -13.20 -5.18
C TYR A 354 1.90 -13.26 -4.02
N HIS A 355 1.63 -12.11 -3.41
CA HIS A 355 0.87 -12.01 -2.17
C HIS A 355 -0.56 -11.53 -2.43
N PHE A 356 -1.51 -12.15 -1.76
CA PHE A 356 -2.88 -11.67 -1.66
C PHE A 356 -3.01 -10.82 -0.40
N MET A 357 -2.99 -9.49 -0.57
CA MET A 357 -3.36 -8.55 0.47
C MET A 357 -4.89 -8.42 0.43
N TYR A 358 -5.54 -8.82 1.50
CA TYR A 358 -6.97 -8.65 1.62
C TYR A 358 -7.28 -7.87 2.89
N ASP A 359 -7.99 -6.76 2.71
CA ASP A 359 -8.40 -5.92 3.81
C ASP A 359 -9.79 -6.38 4.25
N THR A 360 -9.89 -6.69 5.53
CA THR A 360 -11.16 -7.05 6.15
C THR A 360 -11.76 -5.87 6.92
N GLY A 361 -11.01 -4.74 7.04
CA GLY A 361 -11.41 -3.58 7.85
C GLY A 361 -11.59 -3.87 9.34
N LEU A 362 -11.39 -5.12 9.75
CA LEU A 362 -11.89 -5.68 11.01
C LEU A 362 -10.89 -5.63 12.17
N LEU A 363 -9.63 -5.19 11.93
CA LEU A 363 -8.62 -5.13 13.00
C LEU A 363 -9.02 -4.19 14.15
N GLU A 364 -9.56 -3.02 13.80
CA GLU A 364 -10.02 -2.04 14.81
C GLU A 364 -11.30 -2.53 15.50
N GLU A 365 -12.20 -3.17 14.77
CA GLU A 365 -13.41 -3.77 15.35
C GLU A 365 -13.09 -4.89 16.33
N LEU A 366 -12.11 -5.76 16.00
CA LEU A 366 -11.68 -6.82 16.91
C LEU A 366 -11.08 -6.24 18.20
N LYS A 367 -10.22 -5.25 18.08
CA LYS A 367 -9.68 -4.53 19.24
C LYS A 367 -10.83 -3.95 20.08
N ASP A 368 -11.78 -3.29 19.46
CA ASP A 368 -12.94 -2.71 20.13
C ASP A 368 -13.83 -3.77 20.81
N ILE A 369 -14.05 -4.93 20.19
CA ILE A 369 -14.82 -6.04 20.77
C ILE A 369 -14.13 -6.55 22.04
N ILE A 370 -12.80 -6.69 22.03
CA ILE A 370 -12.04 -7.23 23.15
C ILE A 370 -11.79 -6.17 24.22
N PHE A 371 -11.41 -4.93 23.84
CA PHE A 371 -11.00 -3.88 24.80
C PHE A 371 -12.15 -3.08 25.40
N LYS A 372 -13.22 -2.76 24.67
CA LYS A 372 -14.34 -1.95 25.20
C LYS A 372 -15.12 -2.64 26.33
N ARG A 373 -14.98 -3.96 26.46
CA ARG A 373 -15.69 -4.75 27.47
C ARG A 373 -14.82 -5.28 28.61
N SER A 374 -13.52 -4.95 28.62
CA SER A 374 -12.55 -5.50 29.58
C SER A 374 -11.82 -4.46 30.45
N THR A 375 -12.48 -3.34 30.78
CA THR A 375 -11.84 -2.23 31.52
C THR A 375 -11.47 -2.54 32.97
N ASP A 376 -11.93 -3.66 33.57
CA ASP A 376 -11.68 -4.03 34.96
C ASP A 376 -11.08 -5.45 35.07
N GLY A 377 -9.82 -5.63 34.69
CA GLY A 377 -9.08 -6.86 34.93
C GLY A 377 -8.67 -7.06 36.39
N PRO A 378 -8.62 -8.30 36.92
CA PRO A 378 -8.26 -8.56 38.30
C PRO A 378 -6.80 -8.18 38.60
N LYS A 379 -6.57 -7.43 39.68
CA LYS A 379 -5.24 -7.07 40.19
C LYS A 379 -4.56 -8.28 40.86
N ARG A 380 -3.27 -8.42 40.68
CA ARG A 380 -2.41 -9.54 41.08
C ARG A 380 -2.52 -9.87 42.58
N ALA A 381 -2.86 -11.13 42.92
CA ALA A 381 -2.63 -11.76 44.20
C ALA A 381 -2.11 -13.20 43.99
N GLU A 382 -1.05 -13.58 44.66
CA GLU A 382 -0.35 -14.87 44.45
C GLU A 382 -1.16 -16.05 45.01
N GLY A 383 -1.29 -17.15 44.25
CA GLY A 383 -1.63 -18.47 44.77
C GLY A 383 -3.01 -19.07 44.39
N LEU A 384 -3.91 -18.34 43.71
CA LEU A 384 -5.21 -18.82 43.23
C LEU A 384 -5.49 -18.42 41.77
N TRP A 385 -4.43 -18.14 41.05
CA TRP A 385 -4.50 -17.44 39.77
C TRP A 385 -5.09 -18.27 38.64
N ASP A 386 -4.72 -19.53 38.49
CA ASP A 386 -5.11 -20.33 37.32
C ASP A 386 -6.64 -20.45 37.19
N ASN A 387 -7.33 -20.69 38.29
CA ASN A 387 -8.79 -20.76 38.31
C ASN A 387 -9.49 -19.40 38.10
N ILE A 388 -8.85 -18.31 38.51
CA ILE A 388 -9.39 -16.94 38.33
C ILE A 388 -9.17 -16.49 36.88
N VAL A 389 -8.01 -16.78 36.31
CA VAL A 389 -7.67 -16.48 34.92
C VAL A 389 -8.57 -17.25 33.97
N GLU A 390 -8.78 -18.55 34.20
CA GLU A 390 -9.65 -19.36 33.36
C GLU A 390 -11.12 -18.86 33.42
N ARG A 391 -11.60 -18.47 34.58
CA ARG A 391 -12.94 -17.86 34.72
C ARG A 391 -13.06 -16.51 34.03
N TRP A 392 -11.97 -15.74 34.00
CA TRP A 392 -11.92 -14.48 33.28
C TRP A 392 -11.93 -14.68 31.78
N ASP A 393 -11.11 -15.59 31.25
CA ASP A 393 -11.11 -15.95 29.84
C ASP A 393 -12.51 -16.44 29.38
N ILE A 394 -13.17 -17.27 30.17
CA ILE A 394 -14.55 -17.72 29.92
C ILE A 394 -15.53 -16.55 29.93
N ALA A 395 -15.34 -15.56 30.81
CA ALA A 395 -16.19 -14.38 30.83
C ALA A 395 -15.98 -13.51 29.58
N VAL A 396 -14.74 -13.32 29.13
CA VAL A 396 -14.41 -12.63 27.87
C VAL A 396 -15.02 -13.37 26.68
N GLU A 397 -14.86 -14.68 26.58
CA GLU A 397 -15.46 -15.51 25.53
C GLU A 397 -16.99 -15.36 25.48
N ASN A 398 -17.66 -15.42 26.61
CA ASN A 398 -19.13 -15.29 26.70
C ASN A 398 -19.62 -13.89 26.32
N THR A 399 -18.91 -12.84 26.74
CA THR A 399 -19.30 -11.44 26.46
C THR A 399 -19.02 -11.02 25.03
N THR A 400 -18.02 -11.62 24.39
CA THR A 400 -17.63 -11.28 23.00
C THR A 400 -18.35 -12.13 21.96
N ARG A 401 -18.99 -13.25 22.35
CA ARG A 401 -19.51 -14.27 21.43
C ARG A 401 -20.45 -13.74 20.34
N SER A 402 -21.41 -12.90 20.66
CA SER A 402 -22.38 -12.41 19.66
C SER A 402 -21.72 -11.48 18.62
N ALA A 403 -20.86 -10.57 19.08
CA ALA A 403 -20.11 -9.68 18.21
C ALA A 403 -19.00 -10.44 17.47
N GLY A 404 -18.33 -11.38 18.16
CA GLY A 404 -17.27 -12.21 17.59
C GLY A 404 -17.76 -13.12 16.46
N ARG A 405 -18.95 -13.69 16.55
CA ARG A 405 -19.55 -14.49 15.47
C ARG A 405 -19.88 -13.63 14.25
N ALA A 406 -20.45 -12.44 14.46
CA ALA A 406 -20.74 -11.53 13.35
C ALA A 406 -19.44 -11.12 12.64
N PHE A 407 -18.44 -10.70 13.40
CA PHE A 407 -17.09 -10.42 12.95
C PHE A 407 -16.48 -11.60 12.16
N TRP A 408 -16.56 -12.81 12.69
CA TRP A 408 -15.97 -14.00 12.06
C TRP A 408 -16.66 -14.41 10.76
N ARG A 409 -17.96 -14.19 10.67
CA ARG A 409 -18.71 -14.38 9.42
C ARG A 409 -18.26 -13.42 8.34
N GLU A 410 -18.05 -12.14 8.67
CA GLU A 410 -17.51 -11.15 7.73
C GLU A 410 -16.07 -11.50 7.33
N MET A 411 -15.25 -11.98 8.26
CA MET A 411 -13.89 -12.45 7.96
C MET A 411 -13.91 -13.62 6.95
N LYS A 412 -14.76 -14.62 7.15
CA LYS A 412 -14.91 -15.73 6.20
C LYS A 412 -15.44 -15.26 4.85
N ARG A 413 -16.39 -14.32 4.85
CA ARG A 413 -16.90 -13.71 3.62
C ARG A 413 -15.83 -12.95 2.86
N GLY A 414 -15.02 -12.15 3.54
CA GLY A 414 -13.87 -11.45 2.95
C GLY A 414 -12.83 -12.39 2.34
N ALA A 415 -12.71 -13.62 2.85
CA ALA A 415 -11.86 -14.65 2.27
C ALA A 415 -12.50 -15.37 1.07
N THR A 416 -13.84 -15.42 0.97
CA THR A 416 -14.58 -16.11 -0.09
C THR A 416 -14.86 -15.22 -1.30
N SER A 417 -15.33 -13.99 -1.06
CA SER A 417 -15.78 -13.07 -2.12
C SER A 417 -14.73 -12.78 -3.20
N PRO A 418 -13.39 -12.73 -2.93
CA PRO A 418 -12.40 -12.57 -3.98
C PRO A 418 -12.44 -13.63 -5.08
N PHE A 419 -12.89 -14.85 -4.75
CA PHE A 419 -12.85 -16.00 -5.66
C PHE A 419 -14.20 -16.36 -6.27
N GLU A 420 -15.22 -15.55 -6.07
CA GLU A 420 -16.46 -15.60 -6.85
C GLU A 420 -16.17 -15.32 -8.35
N ASP A 421 -17.14 -15.62 -9.24
CA ASP A 421 -16.94 -15.56 -10.70
C ASP A 421 -16.42 -14.21 -11.20
N VAL A 422 -16.89 -13.10 -10.63
CA VAL A 422 -16.49 -11.74 -10.98
C VAL A 422 -15.51 -11.11 -9.97
N GLY A 423 -15.00 -11.90 -9.03
CA GLY A 423 -14.12 -11.42 -7.96
C GLY A 423 -12.71 -11.08 -8.45
N ALA A 424 -12.06 -10.13 -7.78
CA ALA A 424 -10.70 -9.70 -8.09
C ALA A 424 -9.67 -10.83 -7.94
N GLY A 425 -9.87 -11.76 -7.00
CA GLY A 425 -9.04 -12.96 -6.85
C GLY A 425 -9.15 -13.89 -8.05
N SER A 426 -10.37 -14.15 -8.55
CA SER A 426 -10.62 -14.95 -9.75
C SER A 426 -9.96 -14.33 -10.99
N ALA A 427 -10.11 -13.01 -11.18
CA ALA A 427 -9.46 -12.28 -12.25
C ALA A 427 -7.92 -12.33 -12.13
N THR A 428 -7.39 -12.24 -10.90
CA THR A 428 -5.95 -12.35 -10.61
C THR A 428 -5.42 -13.72 -10.99
N LEU A 429 -6.07 -14.81 -10.56
CA LEU A 429 -5.63 -16.18 -10.92
C LEU A 429 -5.62 -16.39 -12.42
N THR A 430 -6.65 -15.92 -13.11
CA THR A 430 -6.74 -16.04 -14.59
C THR A 430 -5.63 -15.26 -15.28
N ALA A 431 -5.36 -14.04 -14.87
CA ALA A 431 -4.34 -13.19 -15.50
C ALA A 431 -2.92 -13.65 -15.17
N LEU A 432 -2.66 -14.03 -13.92
CA LEU A 432 -1.34 -14.41 -13.44
C LEU A 432 -0.92 -15.80 -13.94
N LEU A 433 -1.84 -16.78 -13.90
CA LEU A 433 -1.54 -18.18 -14.17
C LEU A 433 -2.05 -18.67 -15.55
N GLY A 434 -2.91 -17.91 -16.23
CA GLY A 434 -3.58 -18.33 -17.46
C GLY A 434 -2.67 -18.77 -18.60
N GLY A 435 -1.50 -18.17 -18.71
CA GLY A 435 -0.50 -18.47 -19.76
C GLY A 435 0.84 -18.97 -19.21
N LEU A 436 0.88 -19.46 -17.98
CA LEU A 436 2.11 -20.00 -17.39
C LEU A 436 2.58 -21.27 -18.08
N ASP A 437 3.90 -21.38 -18.29
CA ASP A 437 4.54 -22.60 -18.77
C ASP A 437 4.26 -23.75 -17.79
N SER A 438 3.97 -24.93 -18.33
CA SER A 438 3.72 -26.16 -17.58
C SER A 438 4.90 -26.61 -16.69
N ASN A 439 6.10 -26.12 -16.97
CA ASN A 439 7.31 -26.39 -16.18
C ASN A 439 7.41 -25.55 -14.90
N ILE A 440 6.60 -24.47 -14.77
CA ILE A 440 6.58 -23.65 -13.55
C ILE A 440 5.71 -24.34 -12.51
N LYS A 441 6.31 -24.67 -11.35
CA LYS A 441 5.61 -25.26 -10.21
C LYS A 441 4.89 -24.19 -9.41
N VAL A 442 3.65 -24.47 -9.00
CA VAL A 442 2.84 -23.59 -8.17
C VAL A 442 2.85 -24.06 -6.74
N HIS A 443 3.09 -23.12 -5.81
CA HIS A 443 3.15 -23.36 -4.37
C HIS A 443 2.22 -22.41 -3.65
N ILE A 444 1.71 -22.84 -2.49
CA ILE A 444 0.76 -22.08 -1.68
C ILE A 444 1.26 -21.97 -0.25
N VAL A 445 1.16 -20.77 0.33
CA VAL A 445 1.39 -20.52 1.75
C VAL A 445 0.25 -19.68 2.30
N GLY A 446 -0.33 -20.12 3.42
CA GLY A 446 -1.37 -19.40 4.15
C GLY A 446 -1.05 -19.31 5.63
N HIS A 447 -1.20 -18.13 6.23
CA HIS A 447 -1.04 -17.93 7.67
C HIS A 447 -2.40 -17.59 8.30
N SER A 448 -2.77 -18.26 9.38
CA SER A 448 -4.01 -18.00 10.14
C SER A 448 -5.26 -18.05 9.23
N THR A 449 -6.01 -16.95 9.11
CA THR A 449 -7.17 -16.84 8.19
C THR A 449 -6.76 -16.90 6.71
N GLY A 450 -5.49 -16.70 6.39
CA GLY A 450 -4.95 -16.98 5.06
C GLY A 450 -5.18 -18.43 4.63
N GLY A 451 -5.26 -19.37 5.58
CA GLY A 451 -5.70 -20.75 5.31
C GLY A 451 -7.14 -20.85 4.80
N ILE A 452 -8.05 -19.97 5.23
CA ILE A 452 -9.42 -19.91 4.70
C ILE A 452 -9.42 -19.35 3.28
N LEU A 453 -8.72 -18.24 3.06
CA LEU A 453 -8.60 -17.61 1.74
C LEU A 453 -7.99 -18.57 0.71
N MET A 454 -6.92 -19.30 1.08
CA MET A 454 -6.25 -20.25 0.20
C MET A 454 -7.11 -21.45 -0.18
N ALA A 455 -8.06 -21.86 0.66
CA ALA A 455 -9.02 -22.91 0.32
C ALA A 455 -9.93 -22.49 -0.85
N HIS A 456 -10.48 -21.28 -0.80
CA HIS A 456 -11.30 -20.75 -1.89
C HIS A 456 -10.48 -20.44 -3.16
N LEU A 457 -9.24 -20.00 -2.99
CA LEU A 457 -8.29 -19.88 -4.09
C LEU A 457 -8.07 -21.22 -4.80
N LEU A 458 -7.85 -22.30 -4.04
CA LEU A 458 -7.67 -23.65 -4.58
C LEU A 458 -8.93 -24.14 -5.27
N GLU A 459 -10.11 -23.94 -4.69
CA GLU A 459 -11.39 -24.31 -5.28
C GLU A 459 -11.58 -23.60 -6.64
N ARG A 460 -11.32 -22.28 -6.67
CA ARG A 460 -11.40 -21.50 -7.92
C ARG A 460 -10.36 -21.94 -8.93
N LEU A 461 -9.15 -22.22 -8.50
CA LEU A 461 -8.06 -22.64 -9.36
C LEU A 461 -8.35 -24.04 -9.98
N ALA A 462 -9.01 -24.93 -9.25
CA ALA A 462 -9.47 -26.21 -9.78
C ALA A 462 -10.47 -26.06 -10.94
N GLN A 463 -11.30 -25.02 -10.91
CA GLN A 463 -12.23 -24.71 -12.01
C GLN A 463 -11.51 -24.12 -13.22
N ILE A 464 -10.53 -23.23 -13.00
CA ILE A 464 -9.78 -22.53 -14.06
C ILE A 464 -8.75 -23.48 -14.74
N LYS A 465 -8.07 -24.30 -13.93
CA LYS A 465 -7.00 -25.21 -14.36
C LYS A 465 -7.16 -26.61 -13.74
N PRO A 466 -8.11 -27.43 -14.23
CA PRO A 466 -8.50 -28.69 -13.59
C PRO A 466 -7.43 -29.78 -13.56
N THR A 467 -6.31 -29.61 -14.29
CA THR A 467 -5.18 -30.54 -14.30
C THR A 467 -3.94 -30.01 -13.57
N LEU A 468 -4.00 -28.78 -13.02
CA LEU A 468 -2.87 -28.18 -12.30
C LEU A 468 -2.60 -28.95 -11.00
N ARG A 469 -1.32 -29.22 -10.74
CA ARG A 469 -0.84 -29.76 -9.45
C ARG A 469 -0.21 -28.64 -8.64
N ILE A 470 -0.63 -28.51 -7.38
CA ILE A 470 0.03 -27.65 -6.40
C ILE A 470 1.17 -28.45 -5.79
N ALA A 471 2.41 -28.08 -6.11
CA ALA A 471 3.58 -28.83 -5.74
C ALA A 471 3.79 -28.87 -4.21
N SER A 472 3.54 -27.75 -3.52
CA SER A 472 3.49 -27.72 -2.05
C SER A 472 2.44 -26.74 -1.52
N CYS A 473 1.81 -27.08 -0.40
CA CYS A 473 0.88 -26.24 0.34
C CYS A 473 1.33 -26.19 1.80
N SER A 474 1.69 -25.01 2.31
CA SER A 474 2.12 -24.82 3.69
C SER A 474 1.15 -23.90 4.41
N LEU A 475 0.59 -24.35 5.51
CA LEU A 475 -0.30 -23.56 6.36
C LEU A 475 0.36 -23.33 7.72
N MET A 476 0.38 -22.09 8.17
CA MET A 476 0.92 -21.68 9.47
C MET A 476 -0.25 -21.30 10.40
N ALA A 477 -0.41 -22.04 11.48
CA ALA A 477 -1.48 -21.86 12.47
C ALA A 477 -2.86 -21.55 11.84
N PRO A 478 -3.37 -22.40 10.93
CA PRO A 478 -4.57 -22.12 10.15
C PRO A 478 -5.80 -21.96 11.06
N ALA A 479 -6.51 -20.84 10.93
CA ALA A 479 -7.67 -20.50 11.73
C ALA A 479 -8.98 -21.10 11.18
N CYS A 480 -8.91 -22.06 10.28
CA CYS A 480 -10.08 -22.81 9.80
C CYS A 480 -10.39 -24.02 10.68
N THR A 481 -11.65 -24.49 10.64
CA THR A 481 -12.05 -25.69 11.36
C THR A 481 -11.50 -26.97 10.70
N VAL A 482 -11.48 -28.07 11.45
CA VAL A 482 -11.14 -29.40 10.92
C VAL A 482 -12.15 -29.84 9.85
N ASP A 483 -13.43 -29.51 10.00
CA ASP A 483 -14.44 -29.78 8.98
C ASP A 483 -14.20 -29.00 7.69
N TYR A 484 -13.71 -27.76 7.82
CA TYR A 484 -13.29 -26.97 6.68
C TYR A 484 -12.09 -27.60 5.94
N PHE A 485 -11.10 -28.10 6.69
CA PHE A 485 -9.99 -28.86 6.12
C PHE A 485 -10.49 -30.11 5.38
N ASN A 486 -11.41 -30.87 5.98
CA ASN A 486 -11.99 -32.07 5.37
C ASN A 486 -12.70 -31.75 4.05
N THR A 487 -13.38 -30.62 3.98
CA THR A 487 -14.16 -30.18 2.80
C THR A 487 -13.25 -29.71 1.67
N TYR A 488 -12.27 -28.87 1.95
CA TYR A 488 -11.52 -28.18 0.91
C TYR A 488 -10.14 -28.80 0.64
N TYR A 489 -9.35 -29.13 1.67
CA TYR A 489 -7.97 -29.56 1.51
C TYR A 489 -7.82 -31.08 1.37
N ARG A 490 -8.47 -31.83 2.24
CA ARG A 490 -8.34 -33.30 2.30
C ARG A 490 -8.72 -33.96 0.99
N GLN A 491 -9.73 -33.48 0.33
CA GLN A 491 -10.17 -33.98 -0.97
C GLN A 491 -9.07 -33.83 -2.05
N MET A 492 -8.38 -32.69 -2.04
CA MET A 492 -7.33 -32.38 -3.00
C MET A 492 -6.04 -33.19 -2.78
N LEU A 493 -5.78 -33.63 -1.55
CA LEU A 493 -4.67 -34.53 -1.23
C LEU A 493 -4.86 -35.93 -1.83
N LYS A 494 -6.11 -36.37 -2.01
CA LYS A 494 -6.47 -37.70 -2.50
C LYS A 494 -6.55 -37.83 -4.02
N THR A 495 -6.47 -36.73 -4.76
CA THR A 495 -6.61 -36.72 -6.22
C THR A 495 -5.40 -37.36 -6.93
N GLY A 496 -5.67 -37.98 -8.08
CA GLY A 496 -4.64 -38.54 -8.95
C GLY A 496 -3.85 -37.48 -9.71
N ILE A 497 -2.76 -37.89 -10.34
CA ILE A 497 -1.78 -36.99 -11.02
C ILE A 497 -2.41 -36.16 -12.14
N ASN A 498 -3.42 -36.69 -12.84
CA ASN A 498 -4.06 -36.01 -13.96
C ASN A 498 -5.22 -35.08 -13.57
N ASN A 499 -5.47 -34.91 -12.26
CA ASN A 499 -6.52 -34.06 -11.73
C ASN A 499 -5.93 -32.97 -10.88
N PHE A 500 -6.65 -31.87 -10.73
CA PHE A 500 -6.28 -30.83 -9.77
C PHE A 500 -6.06 -31.43 -8.38
N GLY A 501 -5.00 -31.00 -7.69
CA GLY A 501 -4.74 -31.49 -6.34
C GLY A 501 -3.42 -31.00 -5.78
N ILE A 502 -3.13 -31.41 -4.54
CA ILE A 502 -1.94 -31.05 -3.78
C ILE A 502 -1.01 -32.26 -3.71
N ASP A 503 0.28 -32.05 -4.03
CA ASP A 503 1.27 -33.12 -3.99
C ASP A 503 1.87 -33.32 -2.60
N GLN A 504 2.11 -32.22 -1.87
CA GLN A 504 2.60 -32.22 -0.48
C GLN A 504 1.93 -31.10 0.30
N MET A 505 1.56 -31.36 1.54
CA MET A 505 1.00 -30.37 2.45
C MET A 505 1.71 -30.43 3.80
N THR A 506 1.98 -29.25 4.35
CA THR A 506 2.57 -29.12 5.69
C THR A 506 1.76 -28.12 6.52
N ILE A 507 1.48 -28.46 7.76
CA ILE A 507 0.83 -27.56 8.71
C ILE A 507 1.83 -27.30 9.84
N TYR A 508 2.05 -26.03 10.16
CA TYR A 508 2.90 -25.60 11.28
C TYR A 508 1.99 -25.07 12.38
N ASN A 509 2.00 -25.72 13.54
CA ASN A 509 1.18 -25.36 14.68
C ASN A 509 2.04 -25.11 15.92
N LEU A 510 1.52 -24.31 16.85
CA LEU A 510 2.02 -24.28 18.21
C LEU A 510 1.61 -25.56 18.94
N THR A 511 2.36 -25.94 19.98
CA THR A 511 1.86 -26.93 20.94
C THR A 511 0.74 -26.31 21.76
N ASP A 512 -0.16 -27.15 22.32
CA ASP A 512 -1.27 -26.70 23.18
C ASP A 512 -0.79 -25.84 24.36
N LYS A 513 0.39 -26.16 24.89
CA LYS A 513 1.01 -25.35 25.93
C LYS A 513 1.33 -23.95 25.45
N LEU A 514 1.98 -23.80 24.29
CA LEU A 514 2.33 -22.49 23.72
C LEU A 514 1.06 -21.69 23.33
N GLU A 515 0.03 -22.36 22.80
CA GLU A 515 -1.27 -21.74 22.53
C GLU A 515 -1.93 -21.15 23.78
N LYS A 516 -1.78 -21.82 24.94
CA LYS A 516 -2.27 -21.35 26.24
C LYS A 516 -1.38 -20.26 26.85
N ASP A 517 -0.09 -20.27 26.56
CA ASP A 517 0.88 -19.28 27.05
C ASP A 517 0.89 -18.00 26.16
N ASP A 518 0.38 -18.09 24.92
CA ASP A 518 0.20 -16.93 24.02
C ASP A 518 -0.88 -15.98 24.56
N THR A 519 -0.79 -14.71 24.22
CA THR A 519 -1.70 -13.67 24.73
C THR A 519 -2.14 -12.76 23.61
N VAL A 520 -3.39 -12.89 23.16
CA VAL A 520 -3.97 -12.00 22.13
C VAL A 520 -4.00 -10.56 22.60
N THR A 521 -4.43 -10.35 23.85
CA THR A 521 -4.48 -9.03 24.51
C THR A 521 -4.27 -9.21 26.01
N PRO A 522 -3.94 -8.13 26.74
CA PRO A 522 -3.90 -8.19 28.22
C PRO A 522 -5.18 -8.68 28.87
N ALA A 523 -6.31 -8.63 28.13
CA ALA A 523 -7.63 -9.05 28.60
C ALA A 523 -7.95 -10.53 28.31
N TYR A 524 -7.26 -11.16 27.36
CA TYR A 524 -7.45 -12.58 27.00
C TYR A 524 -6.08 -13.27 26.89
N ARG A 525 -5.82 -14.25 27.74
CA ARG A 525 -4.52 -14.85 27.98
C ARG A 525 -4.31 -16.20 27.32
N LYS A 526 -4.97 -16.44 26.20
CA LYS A 526 -4.77 -17.58 25.32
C LYS A 526 -4.60 -17.06 23.90
N SER A 527 -4.17 -17.92 23.00
CA SER A 527 -3.99 -17.58 21.60
C SER A 527 -5.31 -17.15 20.91
N LEU A 528 -5.14 -16.51 19.76
CA LEU A 528 -6.28 -16.15 18.89
C LEU A 528 -7.12 -17.38 18.51
N LEU A 529 -6.51 -18.55 18.29
CA LEU A 529 -7.22 -19.77 17.90
C LEU A 529 -8.16 -20.28 19.01
N TYR A 530 -7.77 -20.13 20.27
CA TYR A 530 -8.67 -20.41 21.40
C TYR A 530 -9.89 -19.49 21.40
N LEU A 531 -9.70 -18.21 21.09
CA LEU A 531 -10.81 -17.25 20.99
C LEU A 531 -11.72 -17.58 19.81
N VAL A 532 -11.16 -17.96 18.66
CA VAL A 532 -11.91 -18.41 17.48
C VAL A 532 -12.73 -19.63 17.84
N SER A 533 -12.13 -20.67 18.42
CA SER A 533 -12.80 -21.92 18.82
C SER A 533 -13.95 -21.70 19.79
N ASN A 534 -13.75 -20.87 20.82
CA ASN A 534 -14.70 -20.72 21.92
C ASN A 534 -15.75 -19.63 21.74
N ALA A 535 -15.42 -18.58 20.97
CA ALA A 535 -16.25 -17.38 20.91
C ALA A 535 -16.67 -16.96 19.49
N PHE A 536 -15.87 -17.24 18.46
CA PHE A 536 -16.11 -16.72 17.11
C PHE A 536 -16.79 -17.72 16.18
N GLU A 537 -16.53 -19.00 16.31
CA GLU A 537 -17.23 -20.03 15.57
C GLU A 537 -18.68 -20.22 16.05
N GLU A 538 -19.52 -20.85 15.23
CA GLU A 538 -20.95 -21.04 15.53
C GLU A 538 -21.15 -21.91 16.76
N GLU A 539 -20.43 -23.01 16.87
CA GLU A 539 -20.41 -23.85 18.05
C GLU A 539 -19.26 -23.47 18.98
N ARG A 540 -19.43 -23.65 20.28
CA ARG A 540 -18.38 -23.43 21.27
C ARG A 540 -17.46 -24.63 21.34
N GLY A 541 -16.13 -24.39 21.31
CA GLY A 541 -15.16 -25.47 21.32
C GLY A 541 -14.98 -26.12 19.96
N GLU A 542 -15.32 -25.39 18.89
CA GLU A 542 -15.15 -25.86 17.51
C GLU A 542 -13.69 -26.25 17.25
N ALA A 543 -13.51 -27.40 16.58
CA ALA A 543 -12.19 -27.96 16.32
C ALA A 543 -11.44 -27.15 15.27
N ILE A 544 -10.45 -26.35 15.69
CA ILE A 544 -9.62 -25.51 14.81
C ILE A 544 -8.36 -26.27 14.38
N LEU A 545 -8.10 -26.32 13.07
CA LEU A 545 -6.99 -27.06 12.45
C LEU A 545 -5.62 -26.62 12.96
N GLY A 546 -5.44 -25.33 13.27
CA GLY A 546 -4.21 -24.76 13.79
C GLY A 546 -3.86 -25.15 15.24
N MET A 547 -4.73 -25.86 15.94
CA MET A 547 -4.55 -26.24 17.34
C MET A 547 -4.12 -27.71 17.47
N GLU A 548 -3.10 -27.99 18.29
CA GLU A 548 -2.59 -29.33 18.53
C GLU A 548 -3.68 -30.30 18.98
N ASN A 549 -4.57 -29.87 19.89
CA ASN A 549 -5.63 -30.69 20.45
C ASN A 549 -6.57 -31.32 19.41
N TYR A 550 -6.65 -30.75 18.22
CA TYR A 550 -7.53 -31.21 17.15
C TYR A 550 -6.76 -31.68 15.90
N SER A 551 -5.55 -31.19 15.67
CA SER A 551 -4.77 -31.52 14.49
C SER A 551 -3.91 -32.79 14.64
N ASN A 552 -3.56 -33.20 15.87
CA ASN A 552 -2.73 -34.38 16.14
C ASN A 552 -3.39 -35.72 15.72
N GLU A 553 -4.72 -35.76 15.58
CA GLU A 553 -5.46 -36.94 15.13
C GLU A 553 -5.61 -37.03 13.61
N ILE A 554 -5.19 -35.98 12.87
CA ILE A 554 -5.30 -35.94 11.41
C ILE A 554 -4.10 -36.65 10.78
N SER A 555 -4.37 -37.68 10.01
CA SER A 555 -3.35 -38.45 9.29
C SER A 555 -3.74 -38.61 7.81
N GLU A 556 -2.84 -38.19 6.92
CA GLU A 556 -2.95 -38.36 5.46
C GLU A 556 -1.55 -38.58 4.85
N ASN A 557 -1.44 -39.41 3.83
CA ASN A 557 -0.15 -39.79 3.23
C ASN A 557 0.71 -38.62 2.71
N LYS A 558 0.09 -37.50 2.35
CA LYS A 558 0.76 -36.33 1.78
C LYS A 558 0.76 -35.13 2.73
N LEU A 559 0.34 -35.33 3.97
CA LEU A 559 0.24 -34.32 5.00
C LEU A 559 1.30 -34.55 6.08
N GLU A 560 2.01 -33.53 6.44
CA GLU A 560 2.86 -33.47 7.61
C GLU A 560 2.42 -32.35 8.54
N ILE A 561 2.35 -32.60 9.84
CA ILE A 561 2.10 -31.59 10.86
C ILE A 561 3.37 -31.39 11.67
N VAL A 562 3.81 -30.14 11.78
CA VAL A 562 5.02 -29.72 12.49
C VAL A 562 4.62 -28.84 13.67
N TYR A 563 4.94 -29.28 14.86
CA TYR A 563 4.69 -28.50 16.08
C TYR A 563 5.93 -27.71 16.49
N SER A 564 5.72 -26.50 16.99
CA SER A 564 6.78 -25.67 17.52
C SER A 564 7.33 -26.26 18.82
N HIS A 565 8.66 -26.24 18.98
CA HIS A 565 9.35 -26.81 20.15
C HIS A 565 9.00 -28.29 20.42
N ASP A 566 8.90 -29.09 19.36
CA ASP A 566 8.76 -30.55 19.51
C ASP A 566 10.08 -31.17 19.99
N ASP A 567 10.16 -31.41 21.28
CA ASP A 567 11.33 -31.98 21.96
C ASP A 567 11.66 -33.42 21.50
N SER A 568 10.75 -34.08 20.76
CA SER A 568 10.97 -35.43 20.22
C SER A 568 11.93 -35.49 19.03
N ARG A 569 12.28 -34.33 18.42
CA ARG A 569 13.15 -34.23 17.25
C ARG A 569 14.46 -33.52 17.56
N LYS A 570 15.58 -34.04 16.99
CA LYS A 570 16.92 -33.47 17.15
C LYS A 570 17.08 -32.05 16.61
N GLU A 571 16.25 -31.64 15.66
CA GLU A 571 16.23 -30.28 15.09
C GLU A 571 14.78 -29.82 14.95
N SER A 572 14.44 -28.73 15.62
CA SER A 572 13.14 -28.07 15.44
C SER A 572 13.08 -27.38 14.09
N ARG A 573 11.99 -27.61 13.33
CA ARG A 573 11.73 -26.96 12.03
C ARG A 573 10.95 -25.64 12.15
N THR A 574 10.47 -25.34 13.34
CA THR A 574 9.81 -24.07 13.69
C THR A 574 10.11 -23.74 15.14
N GLU A 575 10.42 -22.48 15.42
CA GLU A 575 10.70 -21.96 16.77
C GLU A 575 9.70 -20.84 17.15
N SER A 576 8.60 -20.68 16.42
CA SER A 576 7.57 -19.71 16.78
C SER A 576 6.98 -20.06 18.15
N VAL A 577 6.86 -19.05 19.02
CA VAL A 577 6.28 -19.20 20.37
C VAL A 577 4.93 -18.52 20.51
N VAL A 578 4.47 -17.81 19.46
CA VAL A 578 3.19 -17.10 19.41
C VAL A 578 2.50 -17.33 18.06
N HIS A 579 1.17 -17.24 18.03
CA HIS A 579 0.35 -17.46 16.85
C HIS A 579 0.79 -16.61 15.63
N GLY A 580 1.11 -15.34 15.84
CA GLY A 580 1.52 -14.41 14.78
C GLY A 580 3.01 -14.49 14.40
N GLY A 581 3.79 -15.40 14.98
CA GLY A 581 5.25 -15.41 14.87
C GLY A 581 5.84 -16.32 13.78
N PHE A 582 5.04 -17.16 13.14
CA PHE A 582 5.56 -18.17 12.20
C PHE A 582 6.24 -17.58 10.96
N ASP A 583 5.71 -16.52 10.41
CA ASP A 583 6.27 -15.86 9.22
C ASP A 583 7.44 -14.91 9.57
N ASN A 584 7.68 -14.67 10.86
CA ASN A 584 8.87 -13.99 11.38
C ASN A 584 9.93 -14.97 11.93
N ASP A 585 9.64 -16.27 11.93
CA ASP A 585 10.56 -17.30 12.36
C ASP A 585 11.43 -17.81 11.20
N PRO A 586 12.76 -17.57 11.22
CA PRO A 586 13.66 -18.04 10.17
C PRO A 586 13.64 -19.56 9.97
N LYS A 587 13.39 -20.37 11.00
CA LYS A 587 13.33 -21.82 10.84
C LYS A 587 12.11 -22.24 10.06
N THR A 588 10.92 -21.70 10.40
CA THR A 588 9.69 -21.94 9.64
C THR A 588 9.85 -21.54 8.18
N MET A 589 10.33 -20.30 7.93
CA MET A 589 10.44 -19.78 6.58
C MET A 589 11.50 -20.53 5.75
N ASN A 590 12.59 -20.99 6.35
CA ASN A 590 13.58 -21.81 5.67
C ASN A 590 13.10 -23.25 5.42
N ASP A 591 12.29 -23.84 6.30
CA ASP A 591 11.66 -25.14 6.01
C ASP A 591 10.66 -25.03 4.85
N ILE A 592 9.86 -23.96 4.81
CA ILE A 592 8.97 -23.66 3.66
C ILE A 592 9.79 -23.47 2.39
N LEU A 593 10.86 -22.68 2.43
CA LEU A 593 11.75 -22.46 1.28
C LEU A 593 12.31 -23.76 0.71
N LYS A 594 12.81 -24.65 1.58
CA LYS A 594 13.32 -25.99 1.19
C LYS A 594 12.24 -26.85 0.57
N ARG A 595 11.00 -26.81 1.07
CA ARG A 595 9.86 -27.56 0.50
C ARG A 595 9.44 -27.06 -0.88
N ILE A 596 9.60 -25.77 -1.15
CA ILE A 596 9.36 -25.20 -2.49
C ILE A 596 10.42 -25.66 -3.49
N LEU A 597 11.70 -25.66 -3.08
CA LEU A 597 12.84 -26.01 -3.94
C LEU A 597 13.01 -27.51 -4.18
N ASP A 598 12.37 -28.39 -3.44
CA ASP A 598 12.70 -29.79 -3.20
C ASP A 598 13.80 -29.93 -2.13
N VAL A 599 13.54 -30.76 -1.13
CA VAL A 599 14.38 -30.97 0.07
C VAL A 599 15.85 -31.31 -0.22
N LYS A 600 16.14 -31.73 -1.47
CA LYS A 600 17.47 -32.10 -1.95
C LYS A 600 18.30 -30.94 -2.48
N ILE A 601 17.69 -29.75 -2.65
CA ILE A 601 18.36 -28.57 -3.21
C ILE A 601 18.67 -27.61 -2.05
N ASP A 602 19.94 -27.28 -1.86
CA ASP A 602 20.33 -26.27 -0.91
C ASP A 602 19.94 -24.87 -1.44
N PRO A 603 19.24 -24.05 -0.66
CA PRO A 603 18.90 -22.70 -1.05
C PRO A 603 20.15 -21.83 -1.27
N GLU A 604 20.14 -20.96 -2.28
CA GLU A 604 21.22 -19.97 -2.50
C GLU A 604 21.29 -18.95 -1.37
N THR A 605 20.14 -18.52 -0.86
CA THR A 605 20.02 -17.56 0.23
C THR A 605 18.95 -18.01 1.22
N LEU A 606 19.24 -17.88 2.51
CA LEU A 606 18.34 -18.26 3.60
C LEU A 606 17.72 -17.03 4.28
N PHE A 607 16.54 -17.23 4.86
CA PHE A 607 15.95 -16.26 5.78
C PHE A 607 16.73 -16.19 7.08
N THR A 608 16.92 -14.99 7.58
CA THR A 608 17.55 -14.69 8.87
C THR A 608 16.62 -13.83 9.71
N LYS A 609 16.88 -13.71 11.02
CA LYS A 609 16.12 -12.78 11.88
C LYS A 609 16.12 -11.36 11.32
N LYS A 610 17.25 -10.92 10.74
CA LYS A 610 17.39 -9.59 10.15
C LYS A 610 16.45 -9.36 8.95
N ASN A 611 16.21 -10.39 8.13
CA ASN A 611 15.30 -10.28 6.97
C ASN A 611 13.84 -10.27 7.39
N LEU A 612 13.48 -10.95 8.47
CA LEU A 612 12.10 -11.19 8.91
C LEU A 612 11.65 -10.30 10.08
N ASP A 613 12.47 -9.33 10.49
CA ASP A 613 12.11 -8.37 11.52
C ASP A 613 11.43 -7.14 10.86
N TYR A 614 10.11 -7.15 10.63
CA TYR A 614 9.26 -6.12 10.03
C TYR A 614 8.04 -5.81 10.88
#